data_7c7c3654e5156186061ff2fa72f73b49
#
_entry.id   7c7c3654e5156186061ff2fa72f73b49
#
_cell.length_a   1.000
_cell.length_b   1.000
_cell.length_c   1.000
_cell.angle_alpha   90.00
_cell.angle_beta   90.00
_cell.angle_gamma   90.00
#
_symmetry.space_group_name_H-M   'P 1'
#
loop_
_entity.id
_entity.type
_entity.pdbx_description
1 polymer ?
#
loop_
_entity_poly.entity_id
_entity_poly.type
_entity_poly.pdbx_seq_one_letter_code
_entity_poly.pdbx_strand_id
1 'polypeptide(L)'
;MPRNVKFDRDYAPRVVSISHGPGTAKDAIQVAFVDDKGKFADHKKIDSLRDPKSQKDLLDFLDNRRPDVVVVGGFTVMTRRLLEQVEKVAADLRELRGDDLSVIMINDEVARLYQNSKRAAEDHPEANPLTRYCISLARLVQNPMNEYAALGRDLISIRQHPLQHLIGEDRLRELLDRALINIINAVGIDFNAVVESPYKAHMLKFICGLGPRKAQSLIKSIEADQHNGSLDKRGDLVIRKLLTWNIFMNCCSFLRVHTNYGGDVLDETRIHSEDYNLARKMAADALEIDEEGLEEYENASQHVEELMKDDGAEKLNELLLEDYAHQLEMIQHKPKRMTLETIKVELQHPFKDPRRTFERASADQIFTMLTGETDQTLRAGFIVPALVTRIRDKNAMLRLDCGVDAMLAIQNIADSKIGAISDILSEGQTLQVKILRLEKEKFFADCTCKESELRHGDLQERMLPPDRMFDQYEEDRARNQINTKVKKQNFVARKINHPLFKNMMSEEATKYLADKSRGDLVIRPSAKGVDHLAVTVKIADDLYKHYGKDLEAEVYVRITTLVLTNASLILL
;
A
#
# COMPACT_ATOMS: atom_id res chain seq x y z
N MET A 1 2.14 -4.27 -4.86
CA MET A 1 3.02 -3.66 -5.88
C MET A 1 3.42 -4.72 -6.88
N PRO A 2 3.14 -4.57 -8.17
CA PRO A 2 3.70 -5.46 -9.19
C PRO A 2 5.22 -5.22 -9.32
N ARG A 3 5.89 -6.10 -10.04
CA ARG A 3 7.23 -5.83 -10.53
C ARG A 3 7.19 -4.64 -11.50
N ASN A 4 8.34 -4.02 -11.74
CA ASN A 4 8.49 -3.10 -12.86
C ASN A 4 8.15 -3.78 -14.19
N VAL A 5 7.84 -3.00 -15.20
CA VAL A 5 7.71 -3.50 -16.57
C VAL A 5 9.10 -4.04 -16.99
N LYS A 6 9.18 -5.35 -17.25
CA LYS A 6 10.42 -5.96 -17.76
C LYS A 6 10.44 -5.90 -19.28
N PHE A 7 11.56 -5.53 -19.81
CA PHE A 7 11.96 -5.70 -21.20
C PHE A 7 13.09 -6.72 -21.24
N ASP A 8 13.34 -7.33 -22.39
CA ASP A 8 14.44 -8.31 -22.60
C ASP A 8 15.84 -7.65 -22.51
N ARG A 9 16.03 -6.76 -21.55
CA ARG A 9 17.25 -6.00 -21.35
C ARG A 9 17.56 -5.90 -19.85
N ASP A 10 18.82 -5.92 -19.49
CA ASP A 10 19.30 -5.90 -18.10
C ASP A 10 19.16 -4.53 -17.41
N TYR A 11 18.67 -3.49 -18.09
CA TYR A 11 18.49 -2.16 -17.56
C TYR A 11 17.01 -1.77 -17.42
N ALA A 12 16.75 -0.77 -16.56
CA ALA A 12 15.41 -0.22 -16.41
C ALA A 12 14.93 0.44 -17.72
N PRO A 13 13.63 0.35 -18.06
CA PRO A 13 13.12 0.91 -19.30
C PRO A 13 13.23 2.44 -19.31
N ARG A 14 13.53 3.01 -20.48
CA ARG A 14 13.37 4.44 -20.74
C ARG A 14 11.90 4.74 -20.95
N VAL A 15 11.36 5.68 -20.20
CA VAL A 15 9.91 5.91 -20.14
C VAL A 15 9.56 7.32 -20.61
N VAL A 16 8.59 7.42 -21.51
CA VAL A 16 7.86 8.66 -21.77
C VAL A 16 6.53 8.61 -21.05
N SER A 17 6.25 9.59 -20.21
CA SER A 17 4.95 9.75 -19.55
C SER A 17 4.19 10.93 -20.13
N ILE A 18 2.87 10.75 -20.34
CA ILE A 18 1.98 11.70 -20.98
C ILE A 18 0.75 11.93 -20.12
N SER A 19 0.41 13.20 -19.88
CA SER A 19 -0.81 13.56 -19.15
C SER A 19 -1.35 14.93 -19.57
N HIS A 20 -2.65 15.06 -19.56
CA HIS A 20 -3.33 16.34 -19.71
C HIS A 20 -4.00 16.82 -18.40
N GLY A 21 -3.67 16.18 -17.26
CA GLY A 21 -4.31 16.51 -15.99
C GLY A 21 -5.82 16.29 -16.01
N PRO A 22 -6.64 17.31 -15.69
CA PRO A 22 -8.10 17.24 -15.75
C PRO A 22 -8.66 17.01 -17.17
N GLY A 23 -7.92 17.38 -18.23
CA GLY A 23 -8.31 17.16 -19.62
C GLY A 23 -9.41 18.09 -20.11
N THR A 24 -9.50 19.30 -19.57
CA THR A 24 -10.38 20.33 -20.12
C THR A 24 -9.82 20.86 -21.44
N ALA A 25 -10.63 21.57 -22.22
CA ALA A 25 -10.22 22.10 -23.52
C ALA A 25 -9.05 23.12 -23.44
N LYS A 26 -8.76 23.63 -22.25
CA LYS A 26 -7.67 24.60 -22.00
C LYS A 26 -6.41 23.93 -21.44
N ASP A 27 -6.48 22.67 -21.05
CA ASP A 27 -5.37 21.96 -20.45
C ASP A 27 -4.42 21.43 -21.53
N ALA A 28 -3.17 21.85 -21.46
CA ALA A 28 -2.13 21.37 -22.35
C ALA A 28 -1.59 20.02 -21.85
N ILE A 29 -1.26 19.17 -22.80
CA ILE A 29 -0.65 17.86 -22.56
C ILE A 29 0.80 18.08 -22.17
N GLN A 30 1.21 17.48 -21.05
CA GLN A 30 2.61 17.43 -20.62
C GLN A 30 3.18 16.07 -21.02
N VAL A 31 4.35 16.11 -21.62
CA VAL A 31 5.14 14.93 -22.01
C VAL A 31 6.47 15.03 -21.26
N ALA A 32 6.83 14.02 -20.51
CA ALA A 32 8.10 13.97 -19.78
C ALA A 32 8.86 12.68 -20.14
N PHE A 33 10.14 12.80 -20.41
CA PHE A 33 11.04 11.68 -20.67
C PHE A 33 11.96 11.45 -19.48
N VAL A 34 12.01 10.22 -19.04
CA VAL A 34 12.88 9.74 -17.95
C VAL A 34 13.78 8.63 -18.50
N ASP A 35 15.09 8.79 -18.29
CA ASP A 35 16.09 7.83 -18.74
C ASP A 35 16.10 6.53 -17.93
N ASP A 36 16.92 5.57 -18.31
CA ASP A 36 17.08 4.27 -17.64
C ASP A 36 17.54 4.38 -16.18
N LYS A 37 18.23 5.48 -15.81
CA LYS A 37 18.66 5.76 -14.44
C LYS A 37 17.59 6.45 -13.58
N GLY A 38 16.44 6.77 -14.15
CA GLY A 38 15.35 7.49 -13.49
C GLY A 38 15.53 8.99 -13.41
N LYS A 39 16.47 9.55 -14.19
CA LYS A 39 16.70 10.98 -14.26
C LYS A 39 15.74 11.62 -15.27
N PHE A 40 15.11 12.71 -14.87
CA PHE A 40 14.33 13.56 -15.77
C PHE A 40 15.26 14.21 -16.79
N ALA A 41 15.09 13.88 -18.05
CA ALA A 41 16.03 14.28 -19.12
C ALA A 41 15.42 15.29 -20.08
N ASP A 42 14.11 15.22 -20.35
CA ASP A 42 13.46 16.13 -21.31
C ASP A 42 11.96 16.24 -21.07
N HIS A 43 11.35 17.32 -21.57
CA HIS A 43 9.90 17.50 -21.54
C HIS A 43 9.41 18.30 -22.74
N LYS A 44 8.15 18.08 -23.09
CA LYS A 44 7.47 18.85 -24.14
C LYS A 44 6.04 19.18 -23.70
N LYS A 45 5.59 20.37 -24.01
CA LYS A 45 4.21 20.80 -23.85
C LYS A 45 3.53 20.76 -25.21
N ILE A 46 2.37 20.13 -25.28
CA ILE A 46 1.56 19.99 -26.50
C ILE A 46 0.15 20.50 -26.19
N ASP A 47 -0.39 21.36 -27.02
CA ASP A 47 -1.69 21.96 -26.71
C ASP A 47 -2.84 20.98 -26.94
N SER A 48 -2.86 20.24 -28.04
CA SER A 48 -3.90 19.24 -28.31
C SER A 48 -3.48 18.24 -29.39
N LEU A 49 -3.69 16.96 -29.16
CA LEU A 49 -3.44 15.89 -30.13
C LEU A 49 -4.56 15.76 -31.18
N ARG A 50 -5.53 16.69 -31.23
CA ARG A 50 -6.51 16.78 -32.33
C ARG A 50 -5.91 17.41 -33.57
N ASP A 51 -4.89 18.24 -33.40
CA ASP A 51 -4.18 18.91 -34.48
C ASP A 51 -3.10 17.99 -35.08
N PRO A 52 -3.07 17.77 -36.40
CA PRO A 52 -2.05 16.96 -37.08
C PRO A 52 -0.62 17.43 -36.82
N LYS A 53 -0.40 18.74 -36.65
CA LYS A 53 0.92 19.30 -36.31
C LYS A 53 1.38 18.81 -34.93
N SER A 54 0.50 18.86 -33.95
CA SER A 54 0.78 18.38 -32.58
C SER A 54 1.00 16.87 -32.51
N GLN A 55 0.29 16.09 -33.35
CA GLN A 55 0.55 14.65 -33.49
C GLN A 55 1.94 14.39 -34.03
N LYS A 56 2.35 15.13 -35.08
CA LYS A 56 3.70 15.05 -35.63
C LYS A 56 4.76 15.46 -34.58
N ASP A 57 4.50 16.52 -33.85
CA ASP A 57 5.39 16.97 -32.76
C ASP A 57 5.62 15.91 -31.68
N LEU A 58 4.58 15.13 -31.32
CA LEU A 58 4.70 14.00 -30.40
C LEU A 58 5.47 12.86 -31.04
N LEU A 59 5.15 12.53 -32.30
CA LEU A 59 5.85 11.48 -33.04
C LEU A 59 7.35 11.77 -33.14
N ASP A 60 7.73 12.99 -33.52
CA ASP A 60 9.13 13.43 -33.60
C ASP A 60 9.84 13.35 -32.23
N PHE A 61 9.12 13.67 -31.13
CA PHE A 61 9.65 13.53 -29.79
C PHE A 61 9.92 12.08 -29.42
N LEU A 62 8.96 11.17 -29.68
CA LEU A 62 9.11 9.74 -29.44
C LEU A 62 10.22 9.14 -30.30
N ASP A 63 10.31 9.57 -31.58
CA ASP A 63 11.34 9.15 -32.51
C ASP A 63 12.74 9.52 -32.05
N ASN A 64 12.93 10.74 -31.56
CA ASN A 64 14.23 11.23 -31.08
C ASN A 64 14.67 10.59 -29.76
N ARG A 65 13.74 10.37 -28.80
CA ARG A 65 14.05 9.85 -27.47
C ARG A 65 14.09 8.34 -27.37
N ARG A 66 13.47 7.63 -28.31
CA ARG A 66 13.42 6.16 -28.37
C ARG A 66 13.06 5.53 -27.02
N PRO A 67 11.90 5.85 -26.43
CA PRO A 67 11.48 5.21 -25.20
C PRO A 67 11.19 3.72 -25.43
N ASP A 68 11.35 2.93 -24.37
CA ASP A 68 10.99 1.51 -24.39
C ASP A 68 9.50 1.34 -24.07
N VAL A 69 8.89 2.32 -23.38
CA VAL A 69 7.46 2.32 -23.03
C VAL A 69 6.91 3.74 -22.92
N VAL A 70 5.64 3.91 -23.29
CA VAL A 70 4.88 5.13 -23.04
C VAL A 70 3.83 4.85 -21.96
N VAL A 71 3.78 5.68 -20.92
CA VAL A 71 2.75 5.60 -19.89
C VAL A 71 1.83 6.81 -19.97
N VAL A 72 0.53 6.56 -19.99
CA VAL A 72 -0.50 7.60 -20.01
C VAL A 72 -1.19 7.67 -18.66
N GLY A 73 -1.34 8.87 -18.12
CA GLY A 73 -2.05 9.12 -16.89
C GLY A 73 -2.92 10.38 -16.96
N GLY A 74 -3.83 10.54 -16.02
CA GLY A 74 -4.71 11.69 -15.94
C GLY A 74 -5.80 11.52 -14.88
N PHE A 75 -6.57 12.59 -14.64
CA PHE A 75 -7.43 12.69 -13.45
C PHE A 75 -8.91 12.43 -13.74
N THR A 76 -9.29 12.23 -14.99
CA THR A 76 -10.69 12.12 -15.42
C THR A 76 -10.87 11.07 -16.51
N VAL A 77 -12.10 10.71 -16.77
CA VAL A 77 -12.50 9.81 -17.88
C VAL A 77 -11.99 10.28 -19.25
N MET A 78 -11.71 11.58 -19.38
CA MET A 78 -11.15 12.14 -20.63
C MET A 78 -9.76 11.56 -20.97
N THR A 79 -9.03 11.03 -19.97
CA THR A 79 -7.73 10.37 -20.17
C THR A 79 -7.81 9.17 -21.12
N ARG A 80 -8.96 8.52 -21.19
CA ARG A 80 -9.19 7.45 -22.18
C ARG A 80 -8.99 7.93 -23.61
N ARG A 81 -9.55 9.11 -23.92
CA ARG A 81 -9.38 9.71 -25.27
C ARG A 81 -7.93 10.05 -25.56
N LEU A 82 -7.20 10.51 -24.53
CA LEU A 82 -5.76 10.74 -24.64
C LEU A 82 -5.02 9.42 -24.92
N LEU A 83 -5.36 8.34 -24.20
CA LEU A 83 -4.79 7.01 -24.42
C LEU A 83 -5.00 6.57 -25.88
N GLU A 84 -6.23 6.62 -26.41
CA GLU A 84 -6.55 6.25 -27.79
C GLU A 84 -5.75 7.10 -28.82
N GLN A 85 -5.57 8.39 -28.55
CA GLN A 85 -4.77 9.28 -29.40
C GLN A 85 -3.28 8.94 -29.37
N VAL A 86 -2.73 8.62 -28.20
CA VAL A 86 -1.32 8.23 -28.05
C VAL A 86 -1.07 6.85 -28.67
N GLU A 87 -1.99 5.90 -28.52
CA GLU A 87 -1.92 4.59 -29.18
C GLU A 87 -1.90 4.73 -30.71
N LYS A 88 -2.65 5.66 -31.25
CA LYS A 88 -2.63 5.96 -32.69
C LYS A 88 -1.25 6.48 -33.12
N VAL A 89 -0.68 7.45 -32.40
CA VAL A 89 0.67 7.97 -32.70
C VAL A 89 1.74 6.87 -32.56
N ALA A 90 1.59 5.97 -31.59
CA ALA A 90 2.48 4.81 -31.44
C ALA A 90 2.35 3.83 -32.62
N ALA A 91 1.14 3.62 -33.15
CA ALA A 91 0.92 2.82 -34.35
C ALA A 91 1.56 3.47 -35.59
N ASP A 92 1.42 4.79 -35.76
CA ASP A 92 2.08 5.54 -36.82
C ASP A 92 3.62 5.41 -36.75
N LEU A 93 4.19 5.41 -35.51
CA LEU A 93 5.62 5.20 -35.28
C LEU A 93 6.05 3.78 -35.66
N ARG A 94 5.21 2.77 -35.35
CA ARG A 94 5.45 1.37 -35.75
C ARG A 94 5.54 1.20 -37.26
N GLU A 95 4.67 1.87 -38.00
CA GLU A 95 4.71 1.86 -39.48
C GLU A 95 6.02 2.48 -40.02
N LEU A 96 6.56 3.49 -39.31
CA LEU A 96 7.79 4.16 -39.72
C LEU A 96 9.06 3.34 -39.38
N ARG A 97 9.09 2.65 -38.26
CA ARG A 97 10.30 2.00 -37.70
C ARG A 97 10.27 0.48 -37.69
N GLY A 98 9.09 -0.12 -37.67
CA GLY A 98 8.92 -1.55 -37.40
C GLY A 98 8.98 -1.93 -35.90
N ASP A 99 9.26 -0.98 -35.00
CA ASP A 99 9.35 -1.24 -33.55
C ASP A 99 7.97 -1.12 -32.90
N ASP A 100 7.61 -2.08 -32.03
CA ASP A 100 6.34 -2.09 -31.31
C ASP A 100 6.48 -1.33 -29.99
N LEU A 101 6.07 -0.05 -29.98
CA LEU A 101 6.10 0.79 -28.78
C LEU A 101 4.88 0.53 -27.91
N SER A 102 5.11 -0.03 -26.72
CA SER A 102 4.05 -0.35 -25.77
C SER A 102 3.51 0.91 -25.10
N VAL A 103 2.20 1.17 -25.26
CA VAL A 103 1.48 2.20 -24.51
C VAL A 103 0.71 1.55 -23.37
N ILE A 104 0.88 2.04 -22.14
CA ILE A 104 0.27 1.47 -20.96
C ILE A 104 -0.40 2.54 -20.09
N MET A 105 -1.36 2.11 -19.27
CA MET A 105 -1.91 2.88 -18.17
C MET A 105 -1.67 2.13 -16.87
N ILE A 106 -1.30 2.85 -15.82
CA ILE A 106 -1.05 2.29 -14.48
C ILE A 106 -1.79 3.11 -13.44
N ASN A 107 -1.94 2.55 -12.22
CA ASN A 107 -2.48 3.31 -11.10
C ASN A 107 -1.55 4.49 -10.76
N ASP A 108 -2.10 5.68 -10.76
CA ASP A 108 -1.38 6.95 -10.66
C ASP A 108 -1.49 7.63 -9.27
N GLU A 109 -2.07 6.94 -8.26
CA GLU A 109 -2.26 7.53 -6.92
C GLU A 109 -0.95 8.04 -6.31
N VAL A 110 0.14 7.31 -6.50
CA VAL A 110 1.48 7.72 -6.06
C VAL A 110 1.92 9.03 -6.74
N ALA A 111 1.73 9.12 -8.05
CA ALA A 111 2.09 10.32 -8.82
C ALA A 111 1.21 11.52 -8.45
N ARG A 112 -0.08 11.29 -8.15
CA ARG A 112 -0.99 12.34 -7.64
C ARG A 112 -0.55 12.88 -6.28
N LEU A 113 -0.07 12.03 -5.38
CA LEU A 113 0.46 12.47 -4.08
C LEU A 113 1.79 13.21 -4.25
N TYR A 114 2.66 12.72 -5.13
CA TYR A 114 3.99 13.31 -5.35
C TYR A 114 3.91 14.73 -5.91
N GLN A 115 3.06 15.01 -6.91
CA GLN A 115 3.08 16.25 -7.70
C GLN A 115 3.09 17.55 -6.87
N ASN A 116 2.40 17.56 -5.72
CA ASN A 116 2.29 18.71 -4.83
C ASN A 116 3.09 18.53 -3.52
N SER A 117 3.88 17.44 -3.40
CA SER A 117 4.67 17.17 -2.21
C SER A 117 5.85 18.13 -2.09
N LYS A 118 6.34 18.31 -0.85
CA LYS A 118 7.56 19.06 -0.57
C LYS A 118 8.76 18.46 -1.32
N ARG A 119 8.85 17.12 -1.35
CA ARG A 119 9.87 16.38 -2.09
C ARG A 119 9.87 16.76 -3.58
N ALA A 120 8.70 16.81 -4.23
CA ALA A 120 8.60 17.16 -5.63
C ALA A 120 9.06 18.59 -5.93
N ALA A 121 8.82 19.52 -4.98
CA ALA A 121 9.29 20.90 -5.08
C ALA A 121 10.81 21.01 -4.92
N GLU A 122 11.41 20.17 -4.07
CA GLU A 122 12.85 20.08 -3.86
C GLU A 122 13.55 19.37 -5.02
N ASP A 123 13.01 18.24 -5.50
CA ASP A 123 13.60 17.45 -6.60
C ASP A 123 13.56 18.21 -7.94
N HIS A 124 12.44 18.92 -8.21
CA HIS A 124 12.16 19.57 -9.49
C HIS A 124 11.52 20.96 -9.28
N PRO A 125 12.27 21.96 -8.78
CA PRO A 125 11.73 23.30 -8.46
C PRO A 125 11.15 24.01 -9.69
N GLU A 126 11.80 23.87 -10.85
CA GLU A 126 11.41 24.54 -12.10
C GLU A 126 10.22 23.86 -12.83
N ALA A 127 9.88 22.61 -12.45
CA ALA A 127 8.81 21.88 -13.10
C ALA A 127 7.45 22.25 -12.51
N ASN A 128 6.43 22.40 -13.36
CA ASN A 128 5.06 22.57 -12.91
C ASN A 128 4.50 21.27 -12.26
N PRO A 129 3.43 21.34 -11.46
CA PRO A 129 2.88 20.16 -10.79
C PRO A 129 2.53 19.00 -11.73
N LEU A 130 2.00 19.27 -12.91
CA LEU A 130 1.64 18.22 -13.88
C LEU A 130 2.88 17.57 -14.51
N THR A 131 3.96 18.33 -14.73
CA THR A 131 5.25 17.75 -15.16
C THR A 131 5.85 16.89 -14.05
N ARG A 132 5.78 17.31 -12.79
CA ARG A 132 6.19 16.50 -11.61
C ARG A 132 5.40 15.20 -11.52
N TYR A 133 4.08 15.27 -11.75
CA TYR A 133 3.23 14.10 -11.86
C TYR A 133 3.72 13.13 -12.94
N CYS A 134 4.01 13.63 -14.14
CA CYS A 134 4.54 12.82 -15.25
C CYS A 134 5.87 12.17 -14.87
N ILE A 135 6.80 12.89 -14.23
CA ILE A 135 8.09 12.34 -13.78
C ILE A 135 7.88 11.17 -12.81
N SER A 136 7.03 11.35 -11.79
CA SER A 136 6.74 10.28 -10.83
C SER A 136 6.04 9.09 -11.49
N LEU A 137 5.12 9.33 -12.43
CA LEU A 137 4.44 8.28 -13.18
C LEU A 137 5.44 7.42 -13.98
N ALA A 138 6.42 8.05 -14.63
CA ALA A 138 7.49 7.35 -15.34
C ALA A 138 8.38 6.54 -14.38
N ARG A 139 8.82 7.13 -13.26
CA ARG A 139 9.60 6.45 -12.22
C ARG A 139 8.85 5.28 -11.58
N LEU A 140 7.51 5.41 -11.45
CA LEU A 140 6.66 4.34 -10.92
C LEU A 140 6.66 3.11 -11.84
N VAL A 141 6.74 3.30 -13.16
CA VAL A 141 6.91 2.20 -14.13
C VAL A 141 8.27 1.54 -13.97
N GLN A 142 9.33 2.32 -13.76
CA GLN A 142 10.69 1.82 -13.63
C GLN A 142 10.95 1.11 -12.30
N ASN A 143 10.53 1.72 -11.19
CA ASN A 143 10.76 1.18 -9.84
C ASN A 143 9.59 1.51 -8.89
N PRO A 144 8.51 0.71 -8.91
CA PRO A 144 7.36 0.93 -8.04
C PRO A 144 7.74 0.96 -6.55
N MET A 145 8.64 0.06 -6.11
CA MET A 145 9.04 -0.01 -4.69
C MET A 145 9.62 1.30 -4.20
N ASN A 146 10.49 1.92 -4.99
CA ASN A 146 11.13 3.18 -4.59
C ASN A 146 10.11 4.30 -4.45
N GLU A 147 9.19 4.43 -5.40
CA GLU A 147 8.18 5.49 -5.37
C GLU A 147 7.21 5.32 -4.20
N TYR A 148 6.77 4.08 -3.88
CA TYR A 148 6.00 3.82 -2.67
C TYR A 148 6.79 4.09 -1.38
N ALA A 149 8.05 3.66 -1.31
CA ALA A 149 8.92 3.91 -0.16
C ALA A 149 9.17 5.41 0.08
N ALA A 150 9.23 6.19 -1.00
CA ALA A 150 9.47 7.62 -0.96
C ALA A 150 8.28 8.44 -0.43
N LEU A 151 7.04 7.92 -0.48
CA LEU A 151 5.86 8.62 0.05
C LEU A 151 5.93 8.84 1.57
N GLY A 152 6.58 7.97 2.31
CA GLY A 152 6.66 8.09 3.76
C GLY A 152 5.29 8.09 4.43
N ARG A 153 4.90 9.21 5.08
CA ARG A 153 3.61 9.33 5.75
C ARG A 153 2.43 9.34 4.79
N ASP A 154 2.60 9.86 3.59
CA ASP A 154 1.52 10.00 2.62
C ASP A 154 1.05 8.63 2.07
N LEU A 155 1.81 7.56 2.35
CA LEU A 155 1.45 6.20 1.98
C LEU A 155 0.09 5.75 2.56
N ILE A 156 -0.29 6.25 3.74
CA ILE A 156 -1.59 5.96 4.36
C ILE A 156 -2.78 6.51 3.57
N SER A 157 -2.55 7.54 2.74
CA SER A 157 -3.58 8.18 1.91
C SER A 157 -3.97 7.32 0.69
N ILE A 158 -3.15 6.34 0.33
CA ILE A 158 -3.46 5.40 -0.75
C ILE A 158 -4.47 4.38 -0.25
N ARG A 159 -5.59 4.25 -0.96
CA ARG A 159 -6.66 3.33 -0.61
C ARG A 159 -6.32 1.90 -1.05
N GLN A 160 -5.78 1.11 -0.13
CA GLN A 160 -5.44 -0.30 -0.36
C GLN A 160 -6.64 -1.24 -0.18
N HIS A 161 -7.59 -0.87 0.71
CA HIS A 161 -8.75 -1.68 1.03
C HIS A 161 -9.98 -0.79 1.35
N PRO A 162 -11.20 -1.19 0.97
CA PRO A 162 -12.42 -0.41 1.25
C PRO A 162 -12.63 -0.08 2.73
N LEU A 163 -12.26 -0.98 3.63
CA LEU A 163 -12.41 -0.85 5.09
C LEU A 163 -11.18 -0.25 5.80
N GLN A 164 -10.23 0.30 5.05
CA GLN A 164 -8.99 0.88 5.61
C GLN A 164 -9.26 1.98 6.65
N HIS A 165 -10.33 2.74 6.47
CA HIS A 165 -10.74 3.82 7.38
C HIS A 165 -11.12 3.35 8.79
N LEU A 166 -11.37 2.04 8.99
CA LEU A 166 -11.65 1.45 10.31
C LEU A 166 -10.37 1.22 11.12
N ILE A 167 -9.20 1.30 10.51
CA ILE A 167 -7.90 1.12 11.17
C ILE A 167 -7.35 2.49 11.55
N GLY A 168 -6.90 2.65 12.80
CA GLY A 168 -6.23 3.87 13.25
C GLY A 168 -4.95 4.14 12.44
N GLU A 169 -4.69 5.41 12.13
CA GLU A 169 -3.59 5.83 11.24
C GLU A 169 -2.21 5.32 11.67
N ASP A 170 -1.90 5.37 12.97
CA ASP A 170 -0.61 4.87 13.47
C ASP A 170 -0.45 3.38 13.25
N ARG A 171 -1.51 2.61 13.48
CA ARG A 171 -1.50 1.17 13.25
C ARG A 171 -1.41 0.81 11.77
N LEU A 172 -2.13 1.51 10.92
CA LEU A 172 -2.07 1.36 9.47
C LEU A 172 -0.64 1.64 8.96
N ARG A 173 -0.04 2.74 9.43
CA ARG A 173 1.33 3.10 9.08
C ARG A 173 2.32 2.02 9.51
N GLU A 174 2.24 1.52 10.74
CA GLU A 174 3.10 0.43 11.21
C GLU A 174 3.01 -0.81 10.31
N LEU A 175 1.79 -1.18 9.90
CA LEU A 175 1.56 -2.34 9.03
C LEU A 175 2.13 -2.11 7.61
N LEU A 176 1.96 -0.91 7.05
CA LEU A 176 2.50 -0.56 5.74
C LEU A 176 4.04 -0.48 5.76
N ASP A 177 4.63 0.11 6.79
CA ASP A 177 6.08 0.14 6.98
C ASP A 177 6.64 -1.29 7.11
N ARG A 178 5.97 -2.18 7.85
CA ARG A 178 6.34 -3.59 7.94
C ARG A 178 6.24 -4.32 6.60
N ALA A 179 5.20 -4.04 5.82
CA ALA A 179 5.06 -4.60 4.47
C ALA A 179 6.18 -4.13 3.53
N LEU A 180 6.58 -2.85 3.61
CA LEU A 180 7.72 -2.31 2.86
C LEU A 180 9.04 -2.95 3.30
N ILE A 181 9.28 -3.09 4.61
CA ILE A 181 10.46 -3.79 5.14
C ILE A 181 10.51 -5.21 4.56
N ASN A 182 9.44 -5.97 4.66
CA ASN A 182 9.40 -7.35 4.19
C ASN A 182 9.72 -7.45 2.69
N ILE A 183 9.07 -6.64 1.85
CA ILE A 183 9.25 -6.75 0.41
C ILE A 183 10.61 -6.23 -0.06
N ILE A 184 11.11 -5.12 0.53
CA ILE A 184 12.40 -4.54 0.14
C ILE A 184 13.55 -5.48 0.53
N ASN A 185 13.49 -6.12 1.71
CA ASN A 185 14.50 -7.10 2.08
C ASN A 185 14.39 -8.41 1.27
N ALA A 186 13.18 -8.79 0.83
CA ALA A 186 13.01 -9.94 -0.05
C ALA A 186 13.57 -9.70 -1.46
N VAL A 187 13.46 -8.48 -2.00
CA VAL A 187 13.96 -8.13 -3.34
C VAL A 187 15.43 -7.69 -3.31
N GLY A 188 15.88 -7.15 -2.17
CA GLY A 188 17.21 -6.54 -2.02
C GLY A 188 17.33 -5.18 -2.70
N ILE A 189 18.41 -4.48 -2.40
CA ILE A 189 18.74 -3.19 -3.00
C ILE A 189 20.12 -3.27 -3.63
N ASP A 190 20.23 -2.90 -4.89
CA ASP A 190 21.50 -2.69 -5.55
C ASP A 190 22.12 -1.38 -5.02
N PHE A 191 23.23 -1.51 -4.28
CA PHE A 191 23.89 -0.40 -3.64
C PHE A 191 24.51 0.57 -4.65
N ASN A 192 25.18 0.06 -5.67
CA ASN A 192 25.81 0.89 -6.68
C ASN A 192 24.76 1.67 -7.49
N ALA A 193 23.60 1.07 -7.76
CA ALA A 193 22.50 1.77 -8.40
C ALA A 193 21.90 2.89 -7.54
N VAL A 194 21.96 2.78 -6.20
CA VAL A 194 21.57 3.87 -5.28
C VAL A 194 22.58 5.01 -5.31
N VAL A 195 23.87 4.70 -5.38
CA VAL A 195 24.94 5.71 -5.50
C VAL A 195 24.80 6.50 -6.79
N GLU A 196 24.58 5.82 -7.91
CA GLU A 196 24.39 6.46 -9.22
C GLU A 196 23.09 7.30 -9.30
N SER A 197 22.07 6.88 -8.60
CA SER A 197 20.73 7.49 -8.67
C SER A 197 20.19 7.77 -7.27
N PRO A 198 20.50 8.93 -6.67
CA PRO A 198 20.13 9.26 -5.29
C PRO A 198 18.63 9.17 -4.99
N TYR A 199 17.76 9.30 -6.01
CA TYR A 199 16.32 9.12 -5.83
C TYR A 199 15.94 7.70 -5.37
N LYS A 200 16.78 6.69 -5.63
CA LYS A 200 16.60 5.29 -5.19
C LYS A 200 16.93 5.08 -3.70
N ALA A 201 17.57 6.06 -3.05
CA ALA A 201 17.99 5.97 -1.65
C ALA A 201 16.84 5.86 -0.64
N HIS A 202 15.60 6.19 -1.04
CA HIS A 202 14.42 6.11 -0.17
C HIS A 202 14.14 4.70 0.37
N MET A 203 14.58 3.66 -0.33
CA MET A 203 14.42 2.27 0.10
C MET A 203 15.37 1.88 1.25
N LEU A 204 16.55 2.52 1.36
CA LEU A 204 17.58 2.14 2.34
C LEU A 204 17.08 2.17 3.80
N LYS A 205 16.15 3.06 4.13
CA LYS A 205 15.59 3.15 5.49
C LYS A 205 14.78 1.93 5.91
N PHE A 206 14.36 1.09 4.95
CA PHE A 206 13.58 -0.13 5.16
C PHE A 206 14.44 -1.39 5.18
N ILE A 207 15.75 -1.28 4.95
CA ILE A 207 16.68 -2.39 5.10
C ILE A 207 16.81 -2.74 6.59
N CYS A 208 16.72 -4.04 6.91
CA CYS A 208 16.95 -4.54 8.25
C CYS A 208 18.35 -4.14 8.73
N GLY A 209 18.46 -3.67 9.97
CA GLY A 209 19.70 -3.16 10.54
C GLY A 209 19.99 -1.68 10.29
N LEU A 210 19.47 -1.06 9.22
CA LEU A 210 19.70 0.36 8.92
C LEU A 210 18.69 1.27 9.63
N GLY A 211 17.45 1.31 9.18
CA GLY A 211 16.46 2.28 9.63
C GLY A 211 16.76 3.73 9.18
N PRO A 212 15.86 4.69 9.45
CA PRO A 212 15.95 6.03 8.83
C PRO A 212 17.21 6.82 9.19
N ARG A 213 17.65 6.78 10.45
CA ARG A 213 18.84 7.55 10.88
C ARG A 213 20.14 7.00 10.30
N LYS A 214 20.31 5.67 10.31
CA LYS A 214 21.52 5.02 9.80
C LYS A 214 21.57 5.11 8.27
N ALA A 215 20.42 4.95 7.59
CA ALA A 215 20.33 5.14 6.15
C ALA A 215 20.74 6.56 5.73
N GLN A 216 20.26 7.58 6.44
CA GLN A 216 20.66 8.96 6.18
C GLN A 216 22.16 9.20 6.45
N SER A 217 22.71 8.60 7.51
CA SER A 217 24.15 8.67 7.80
C SER A 217 24.96 7.99 6.70
N LEU A 218 24.50 6.84 6.20
CA LEU A 218 25.15 6.11 5.11
C LEU A 218 25.17 6.93 3.83
N ILE A 219 24.05 7.56 3.45
CA ILE A 219 23.98 8.44 2.27
C ILE A 219 25.00 9.57 2.37
N LYS A 220 25.08 10.26 3.53
CA LYS A 220 26.08 11.31 3.75
C LYS A 220 27.52 10.80 3.66
N SER A 221 27.76 9.58 4.16
CA SER A 221 29.08 8.96 4.07
C SER A 221 29.47 8.63 2.62
N ILE A 222 28.49 8.17 1.82
CA ILE A 222 28.67 7.91 0.38
C ILE A 222 29.01 9.20 -0.38
N GLU A 223 28.27 10.29 -0.11
CA GLU A 223 28.51 11.60 -0.73
C GLU A 223 29.89 12.17 -0.40
N ALA A 224 30.43 11.84 0.76
CA ALA A 224 31.74 12.27 1.24
C ALA A 224 32.89 11.32 0.84
N ASP A 225 32.58 10.14 0.28
CA ASP A 225 33.59 9.13 -0.04
C ASP A 225 34.44 9.52 -1.27
N GLN A 226 35.75 9.35 -1.15
CA GLN A 226 36.73 9.68 -2.20
C GLN A 226 36.58 8.82 -3.47
N HIS A 227 35.95 7.65 -3.36
CA HIS A 227 35.70 6.69 -4.46
C HIS A 227 34.31 6.85 -5.08
N ASN A 228 33.69 8.03 -4.93
CA ASN A 228 32.32 8.28 -5.36
C ASN A 228 31.26 7.29 -4.79
N GLY A 229 31.58 6.61 -3.69
CA GLY A 229 30.69 5.68 -3.00
C GLY A 229 30.46 4.33 -3.71
N SER A 230 30.96 4.12 -4.93
CA SER A 230 30.82 2.84 -5.65
C SER A 230 31.62 1.75 -4.95
N LEU A 231 31.05 0.56 -4.82
CA LEU A 231 31.63 -0.59 -4.15
C LEU A 231 32.02 -1.66 -5.16
N ASP A 232 33.18 -2.30 -4.91
CA ASP A 232 33.61 -3.49 -5.65
C ASP A 232 33.15 -4.77 -4.94
N LYS A 233 33.08 -4.73 -3.62
CA LYS A 233 32.65 -5.85 -2.76
C LYS A 233 31.80 -5.34 -1.59
N ARG A 234 30.92 -6.19 -1.05
CA ARG A 234 30.15 -5.89 0.18
C ARG A 234 31.05 -5.47 1.35
N GLY A 235 32.22 -6.14 1.48
CA GLY A 235 33.19 -5.85 2.54
C GLY A 235 33.69 -4.41 2.56
N ASP A 236 33.67 -3.72 1.43
CA ASP A 236 34.11 -2.32 1.31
C ASP A 236 33.26 -1.39 2.18
N LEU A 237 32.00 -1.72 2.47
CA LEU A 237 31.16 -0.97 3.40
C LEU A 237 31.82 -0.82 4.79
N VAL A 238 32.57 -1.81 5.23
CA VAL A 238 33.29 -1.79 6.50
C VAL A 238 34.71 -1.24 6.32
N ILE A 239 35.42 -1.70 5.30
CA ILE A 239 36.81 -1.29 5.01
C ILE A 239 36.91 0.23 4.82
N ARG A 240 35.98 0.80 4.07
CA ARG A 240 35.89 2.27 3.83
C ARG A 240 35.18 3.01 4.97
N LYS A 241 34.82 2.33 6.07
CA LYS A 241 34.14 2.91 7.25
C LYS A 241 32.78 3.57 6.94
N LEU A 242 32.11 3.14 5.89
CA LEU A 242 30.76 3.58 5.55
C LEU A 242 29.74 3.05 6.57
N LEU A 243 29.96 1.81 7.05
CA LEU A 243 29.19 1.17 8.11
C LEU A 243 30.10 0.59 9.20
N THR A 244 29.60 0.51 10.41
CA THR A 244 30.25 -0.26 11.48
C THR A 244 29.98 -1.75 11.31
N TRP A 245 30.87 -2.62 11.81
CA TRP A 245 30.75 -4.07 11.71
C TRP A 245 29.39 -4.61 12.16
N ASN A 246 28.89 -4.17 13.33
CA ASN A 246 27.61 -4.64 13.86
C ASN A 246 26.42 -4.25 12.97
N ILE A 247 26.47 -3.09 12.30
CA ILE A 247 25.41 -2.68 11.36
C ILE A 247 25.51 -3.49 10.09
N PHE A 248 26.73 -3.67 9.57
CA PHE A 248 27.00 -4.47 8.39
C PHE A 248 26.46 -5.89 8.54
N MET A 249 26.76 -6.57 9.64
CA MET A 249 26.29 -7.93 9.92
C MET A 249 24.76 -8.05 9.89
N ASN A 250 24.02 -6.99 10.20
CA ASN A 250 22.56 -7.01 10.19
C ASN A 250 21.95 -6.64 8.83
N CYS A 251 22.70 -6.07 7.88
CA CYS A 251 22.15 -5.57 6.64
C CYS A 251 22.80 -6.13 5.37
N CYS A 252 23.97 -6.77 5.48
CA CYS A 252 24.77 -7.17 4.31
C CYS A 252 24.00 -8.09 3.34
N SER A 253 23.21 -9.04 3.83
CA SER A 253 22.43 -9.95 3.01
C SER A 253 21.34 -9.27 2.16
N PHE A 254 20.98 -8.02 2.44
CA PHE A 254 19.92 -7.30 1.74
C PHE A 254 20.47 -6.20 0.81
N LEU A 255 21.79 -5.98 0.84
CA LEU A 255 22.48 -5.05 -0.03
C LEU A 255 23.20 -5.84 -1.12
N ARG A 256 22.77 -5.68 -2.35
CA ARG A 256 23.41 -6.27 -3.53
C ARG A 256 24.52 -5.35 -3.98
N VAL A 257 25.66 -5.92 -4.35
CA VAL A 257 26.75 -5.20 -4.99
C VAL A 257 27.02 -5.85 -6.33
N HIS A 258 26.49 -5.22 -7.38
CA HIS A 258 26.74 -5.66 -8.74
C HIS A 258 28.02 -5.00 -9.26
N THR A 259 28.97 -5.80 -9.71
CA THR A 259 30.23 -5.30 -10.26
C THR A 259 30.54 -5.94 -11.59
N ASN A 260 30.97 -5.13 -12.54
CA ASN A 260 31.40 -5.59 -13.86
C ASN A 260 32.84 -6.12 -13.89
N TYR A 261 33.59 -5.98 -12.79
CA TYR A 261 35.02 -6.26 -12.73
C TYR A 261 35.42 -6.97 -11.43
N GLY A 262 35.49 -8.31 -11.47
CA GLY A 262 36.20 -9.09 -10.44
C GLY A 262 35.60 -9.10 -9.04
N GLY A 263 34.32 -8.79 -8.88
CA GLY A 263 33.57 -8.94 -7.64
C GLY A 263 33.34 -10.40 -7.28
N ASP A 264 32.86 -10.66 -6.05
CA ASP A 264 32.39 -11.98 -5.64
C ASP A 264 30.91 -12.13 -6.06
N VAL A 265 30.60 -13.13 -6.85
CA VAL A 265 29.21 -13.41 -7.28
C VAL A 265 28.24 -13.59 -6.11
N LEU A 266 28.76 -14.04 -4.95
CA LEU A 266 27.97 -14.15 -3.73
C LEU A 266 27.49 -12.79 -3.19
N ASP A 267 28.15 -11.67 -3.55
CA ASP A 267 27.70 -10.33 -3.19
C ASP A 267 26.43 -9.90 -3.96
N GLU A 268 26.05 -10.65 -4.99
CA GLU A 268 24.76 -10.49 -5.69
C GLU A 268 23.63 -11.35 -5.15
N THR A 269 23.89 -12.13 -4.08
CA THR A 269 22.91 -13.04 -3.47
C THR A 269 22.50 -12.58 -2.07
N ARG A 270 21.42 -13.13 -1.48
CA ARG A 270 21.04 -12.92 -0.08
C ARG A 270 21.86 -13.76 0.91
N ILE A 271 22.82 -14.53 0.44
CA ILE A 271 23.67 -15.32 1.30
C ILE A 271 24.46 -14.36 2.20
N HIS A 272 24.47 -14.66 3.50
CA HIS A 272 25.19 -13.87 4.48
C HIS A 272 26.70 -14.05 4.32
N SER A 273 27.49 -12.98 4.50
CA SER A 273 28.94 -13.02 4.30
C SER A 273 29.66 -14.05 5.22
N GLU A 274 29.10 -14.39 6.36
CA GLU A 274 29.62 -15.47 7.24
C GLU A 274 29.46 -16.87 6.63
N ASP A 275 28.47 -17.06 5.76
CA ASP A 275 28.13 -18.36 5.18
C ASP A 275 28.70 -18.55 3.76
N TYR A 276 29.55 -17.61 3.28
CA TYR A 276 30.16 -17.71 1.94
C TYR A 276 30.98 -18.99 1.76
N ASN A 277 31.78 -19.37 2.75
CA ASN A 277 32.56 -20.61 2.70
C ASN A 277 31.65 -21.83 2.60
N LEU A 278 30.49 -21.81 3.24
CA LEU A 278 29.50 -22.89 3.16
C LEU A 278 28.86 -22.94 1.78
N ALA A 279 28.52 -21.78 1.20
CA ALA A 279 27.98 -21.68 -0.16
C ALA A 279 28.98 -22.18 -1.22
N ARG A 280 30.26 -21.81 -1.08
CA ARG A 280 31.34 -22.27 -1.95
C ARG A 280 31.52 -23.78 -1.87
N LYS A 281 31.49 -24.35 -0.64
CA LYS A 281 31.56 -25.80 -0.46
C LYS A 281 30.39 -26.52 -1.11
N MET A 282 29.17 -26.04 -0.91
CA MET A 282 27.99 -26.62 -1.53
C MET A 282 28.06 -26.55 -3.07
N ALA A 283 28.62 -25.49 -3.62
CA ALA A 283 28.81 -25.34 -5.06
C ALA A 283 29.87 -26.33 -5.60
N ALA A 284 30.99 -26.49 -4.91
CA ALA A 284 32.03 -27.44 -5.28
C ALA A 284 31.53 -28.89 -5.25
N ASP A 285 30.82 -29.27 -4.20
CA ASP A 285 30.26 -30.61 -4.05
C ASP A 285 29.17 -30.90 -5.13
N ALA A 286 28.36 -29.87 -5.49
CA ALA A 286 27.37 -30.01 -6.57
C ALA A 286 28.01 -30.15 -7.96
N LEU A 287 29.20 -29.59 -8.17
CA LEU A 287 29.97 -29.70 -9.41
C LEU A 287 30.92 -30.93 -9.40
N GLU A 288 30.97 -31.66 -8.26
CA GLU A 288 31.89 -32.80 -8.06
C GLU A 288 33.38 -32.42 -8.21
N ILE A 289 33.73 -31.18 -7.76
CA ILE A 289 35.10 -30.65 -7.79
C ILE A 289 35.80 -31.04 -6.49
N ASP A 290 36.92 -31.74 -6.59
CA ASP A 290 37.79 -32.09 -5.46
C ASP A 290 38.73 -30.92 -5.04
N GLU A 291 39.48 -31.10 -3.95
CA GLU A 291 40.38 -30.07 -3.43
C GLU A 291 41.47 -29.67 -4.44
N GLU A 292 41.96 -30.62 -5.28
CA GLU A 292 42.96 -30.34 -6.31
C GLU A 292 42.36 -29.51 -7.45
N GLY A 293 41.10 -29.80 -7.84
CA GLY A 293 40.36 -29.02 -8.83
C GLY A 293 40.02 -27.59 -8.38
N LEU A 294 39.84 -27.35 -7.06
CA LEU A 294 39.60 -25.99 -6.54
C LEU A 294 40.86 -25.09 -6.64
N GLU A 295 42.07 -25.68 -6.65
CA GLU A 295 43.33 -24.91 -6.80
C GLU A 295 43.50 -24.37 -8.24
N GLU A 296 42.79 -24.90 -9.23
CA GLU A 296 42.84 -24.44 -10.62
C GLU A 296 42.07 -23.11 -10.83
N TYR A 297 41.19 -22.71 -9.88
CA TYR A 297 40.41 -21.48 -9.99
C TYR A 297 41.20 -20.27 -9.47
N GLU A 298 41.28 -19.22 -10.28
CA GLU A 298 41.95 -17.96 -9.92
C GLU A 298 41.24 -17.23 -8.77
N ASN A 299 39.90 -17.36 -8.68
CA ASN A 299 39.07 -16.72 -7.68
C ASN A 299 38.26 -17.76 -6.87
N ALA A 300 38.19 -17.55 -5.55
CA ALA A 300 37.50 -18.44 -4.62
C ALA A 300 36.01 -18.67 -4.90
N SER A 301 35.36 -17.88 -5.76
CA SER A 301 33.93 -17.99 -6.12
C SER A 301 33.69 -18.25 -7.61
N GLN A 302 34.74 -18.50 -8.40
CA GLN A 302 34.61 -18.72 -9.84
C GLN A 302 33.77 -20.00 -10.14
N HIS A 303 33.96 -21.08 -9.37
CA HIS A 303 33.15 -22.29 -9.49
C HIS A 303 31.67 -22.05 -9.10
N VAL A 304 31.41 -21.09 -8.17
CA VAL A 304 30.03 -20.69 -7.84
C VAL A 304 29.38 -19.97 -9.02
N GLU A 305 30.14 -19.11 -9.70
CA GLU A 305 29.67 -18.43 -10.91
C GLU A 305 29.36 -19.43 -12.03
N GLU A 306 30.22 -20.46 -12.19
CA GLU A 306 30.00 -21.54 -13.12
C GLU A 306 28.74 -22.34 -12.80
N LEU A 307 28.53 -22.70 -11.52
CA LEU A 307 27.31 -23.38 -11.06
C LEU A 307 26.04 -22.57 -11.35
N MET A 308 26.10 -21.25 -11.18
CA MET A 308 24.95 -20.37 -11.36
C MET A 308 24.63 -20.07 -12.84
N LYS A 309 25.53 -20.43 -13.77
CA LYS A 309 25.31 -20.32 -15.21
C LYS A 309 24.52 -21.53 -15.71
N ASP A 310 23.63 -21.30 -16.64
CA ASP A 310 22.80 -22.30 -17.29
C ASP A 310 22.06 -23.25 -16.30
N ASP A 311 21.98 -24.53 -16.63
CA ASP A 311 21.28 -25.55 -15.82
C ASP A 311 22.14 -26.11 -14.67
N GLY A 312 23.34 -25.57 -14.43
CA GLY A 312 24.25 -26.05 -13.37
C GLY A 312 23.64 -26.02 -11.97
N ALA A 313 22.81 -25.02 -11.68
CA ALA A 313 22.14 -24.88 -10.39
C ALA A 313 21.14 -26.02 -10.08
N GLU A 314 20.66 -26.78 -11.06
CA GLU A 314 19.79 -27.95 -10.83
C GLU A 314 20.53 -29.07 -10.09
N LYS A 315 21.86 -29.20 -10.27
CA LYS A 315 22.71 -30.18 -9.58
C LYS A 315 22.64 -30.04 -8.05
N LEU A 316 22.36 -28.84 -7.55
CA LEU A 316 22.12 -28.61 -6.11
C LEU A 316 20.93 -29.41 -5.55
N ASN A 317 20.04 -29.95 -6.40
CA ASN A 317 18.94 -30.80 -5.96
C ASN A 317 19.38 -32.19 -5.56
N GLU A 318 20.53 -32.65 -6.02
CA GLU A 318 21.12 -33.96 -5.73
C GLU A 318 21.81 -33.99 -4.36
N LEU A 319 22.13 -32.80 -3.79
CA LEU A 319 22.77 -32.70 -2.47
C LEU A 319 21.81 -33.09 -1.34
N LEU A 320 22.29 -34.01 -0.48
CA LEU A 320 21.59 -34.42 0.74
C LEU A 320 21.81 -33.40 1.87
N LEU A 321 20.97 -32.35 1.90
CA LEU A 321 21.09 -31.26 2.89
C LEU A 321 20.96 -31.71 4.34
N GLU A 322 20.34 -32.88 4.60
CA GLU A 322 20.24 -33.47 5.94
C GLU A 322 21.61 -33.87 6.48
N ASP A 323 22.43 -34.50 5.64
CA ASP A 323 23.78 -34.97 6.02
C ASP A 323 24.68 -33.77 6.32
N TYR A 324 24.58 -32.71 5.50
CA TYR A 324 25.27 -31.44 5.75
C TYR A 324 24.82 -30.81 7.07
N ALA A 325 23.52 -30.74 7.33
CA ALA A 325 22.97 -30.15 8.52
C ALA A 325 23.45 -30.91 9.77
N HIS A 326 23.46 -32.25 9.70
CA HIS A 326 23.92 -33.10 10.80
C HIS A 326 25.42 -32.92 11.07
N GLN A 327 26.26 -32.90 10.03
CA GLN A 327 27.70 -32.63 10.18
C GLN A 327 27.98 -31.26 10.80
N LEU A 328 27.30 -30.22 10.35
CA LEU A 328 27.45 -28.86 10.88
C LEU A 328 26.97 -28.74 12.32
N GLU A 329 25.90 -29.44 12.68
CA GLU A 329 25.41 -29.48 14.07
C GLU A 329 26.40 -30.16 14.99
N MET A 330 27.03 -31.26 14.55
CA MET A 330 28.09 -31.96 15.30
C MET A 330 29.34 -31.09 15.48
N ILE A 331 29.74 -30.31 14.49
CA ILE A 331 30.97 -29.49 14.50
C ILE A 331 30.75 -28.15 15.19
N GLN A 332 29.66 -27.45 14.84
CA GLN A 332 29.42 -26.07 15.28
C GLN A 332 28.42 -25.95 16.44
N HIS A 333 27.75 -27.02 16.79
CA HIS A 333 26.67 -27.06 17.80
C HIS A 333 25.52 -26.07 17.49
N LYS A 334 25.28 -25.80 16.22
CA LYS A 334 24.23 -24.87 15.76
C LYS A 334 23.41 -25.53 14.64
N PRO A 335 22.07 -25.49 14.71
CA PRO A 335 21.23 -25.97 13.64
C PRO A 335 21.35 -25.03 12.42
N LYS A 336 21.89 -25.52 11.32
CA LYS A 336 22.12 -24.76 10.06
C LYS A 336 21.21 -25.19 8.91
N ARG A 337 20.24 -26.09 9.14
CA ARG A 337 19.36 -26.62 8.09
C ARG A 337 18.69 -25.52 7.25
N MET A 338 18.09 -24.52 7.90
CA MET A 338 17.43 -23.42 7.18
C MET A 338 18.43 -22.54 6.42
N THR A 339 19.65 -22.42 6.90
CA THR A 339 20.71 -21.69 6.19
C THR A 339 21.09 -22.41 4.91
N LEU A 340 21.25 -23.74 4.93
CA LEU A 340 21.55 -24.56 3.76
C LEU A 340 20.43 -24.48 2.73
N GLU A 341 19.18 -24.54 3.15
CA GLU A 341 18.02 -24.37 2.25
C GLU A 341 18.02 -22.98 1.60
N THR A 342 18.33 -21.94 2.39
CA THR A 342 18.42 -20.56 1.87
C THR A 342 19.55 -20.43 0.86
N ILE A 343 20.74 -21.00 1.14
CA ILE A 343 21.88 -20.99 0.22
C ILE A 343 21.50 -21.68 -1.08
N LYS A 344 20.90 -22.88 -1.00
CA LYS A 344 20.44 -23.63 -2.19
C LYS A 344 19.50 -22.79 -3.06
N VAL A 345 18.46 -22.20 -2.46
CA VAL A 345 17.48 -21.36 -3.18
C VAL A 345 18.13 -20.13 -3.79
N GLU A 346 19.07 -19.50 -3.10
CA GLU A 346 19.76 -18.30 -3.58
C GLU A 346 20.74 -18.60 -4.71
N LEU A 347 21.44 -19.72 -4.65
CA LEU A 347 22.32 -20.15 -5.75
C LEU A 347 21.52 -20.54 -7.00
N GLN A 348 20.31 -21.10 -6.85
CA GLN A 348 19.42 -21.41 -7.97
C GLN A 348 18.74 -20.17 -8.54
N HIS A 349 18.31 -19.24 -7.68
CA HIS A 349 17.52 -18.08 -8.07
C HIS A 349 17.88 -16.86 -7.20
N PRO A 350 18.98 -16.16 -7.48
CA PRO A 350 19.42 -15.02 -6.69
C PRO A 350 18.34 -13.95 -6.57
N PHE A 351 18.04 -13.54 -5.35
CA PHE A 351 17.02 -12.52 -5.05
C PHE A 351 15.70 -12.73 -5.81
N LYS A 352 15.19 -13.96 -5.81
CA LYS A 352 13.92 -14.26 -6.46
C LYS A 352 12.84 -13.30 -5.96
N ASP A 353 12.32 -12.49 -6.87
CA ASP A 353 11.32 -11.47 -6.57
C ASP A 353 9.95 -12.14 -6.37
N PRO A 354 9.35 -12.07 -5.15
CA PRO A 354 8.06 -12.70 -4.85
C PRO A 354 6.87 -11.91 -5.42
N ARG A 355 7.08 -10.72 -5.96
CA ARG A 355 6.00 -9.90 -6.50
C ARG A 355 5.48 -10.49 -7.81
N ARG A 356 4.19 -10.23 -8.10
CA ARG A 356 3.60 -10.59 -9.39
C ARG A 356 4.29 -9.82 -10.53
N THR A 357 4.39 -10.45 -11.68
CA THR A 357 4.82 -9.77 -12.91
C THR A 357 3.89 -8.63 -13.23
N PHE A 358 4.39 -7.62 -13.95
CA PHE A 358 3.56 -6.55 -14.45
C PHE A 358 2.58 -7.12 -15.49
N GLU A 359 1.31 -6.83 -15.28
CA GLU A 359 0.23 -7.13 -16.22
C GLU A 359 -0.41 -5.82 -16.67
N ARG A 360 -0.77 -5.72 -17.94
CA ARG A 360 -1.52 -4.55 -18.43
C ARG A 360 -2.85 -4.46 -17.70
N ALA A 361 -3.27 -3.25 -17.38
CA ALA A 361 -4.55 -3.04 -16.73
C ALA A 361 -5.71 -3.49 -17.63
N SER A 362 -6.63 -4.25 -17.05
CA SER A 362 -7.88 -4.64 -17.73
C SER A 362 -8.81 -3.43 -17.90
N ALA A 363 -9.80 -3.55 -18.77
CA ALA A 363 -10.82 -2.51 -18.97
C ALA A 363 -11.53 -2.13 -17.64
N ASP A 364 -11.84 -3.11 -16.80
CA ASP A 364 -12.42 -2.89 -15.48
C ASP A 364 -11.49 -2.11 -14.55
N GLN A 365 -10.20 -2.44 -14.55
CA GLN A 365 -9.20 -1.71 -13.76
C GLN A 365 -9.02 -0.27 -14.26
N ILE A 366 -8.97 -0.06 -15.59
CA ILE A 366 -8.91 1.28 -16.19
C ILE A 366 -10.16 2.08 -15.83
N PHE A 367 -11.34 1.46 -15.89
CA PHE A 367 -12.58 2.08 -15.47
C PHE A 367 -12.51 2.56 -14.01
N THR A 368 -12.09 1.67 -13.11
CA THR A 368 -11.93 2.00 -11.68
C THR A 368 -10.88 3.08 -11.45
N MET A 369 -9.74 3.04 -12.14
CA MET A 369 -8.69 4.06 -12.01
C MET A 369 -9.16 5.46 -12.42
N LEU A 370 -9.99 5.57 -13.47
CA LEU A 370 -10.43 6.85 -14.01
C LEU A 370 -11.69 7.40 -13.37
N THR A 371 -12.58 6.53 -12.86
CA THR A 371 -13.86 6.94 -12.26
C THR A 371 -13.84 6.88 -10.73
N GLY A 372 -12.97 6.07 -10.14
CA GLY A 372 -12.98 5.72 -8.71
C GLY A 372 -14.08 4.73 -8.34
N GLU A 373 -14.87 4.27 -9.31
CA GLU A 373 -16.01 3.39 -9.09
C GLU A 373 -15.64 1.91 -9.25
N THR A 374 -16.26 1.07 -8.44
CA THR A 374 -16.13 -0.39 -8.46
C THR A 374 -17.50 -1.02 -8.69
N ASP A 375 -17.55 -2.34 -8.90
CA ASP A 375 -18.83 -3.08 -8.99
C ASP A 375 -19.70 -2.98 -7.74
N GLN A 376 -19.14 -2.59 -6.61
CA GLN A 376 -19.86 -2.35 -5.36
C GLN A 376 -20.46 -0.95 -5.27
N THR A 377 -19.89 0.02 -5.99
CA THR A 377 -20.29 1.43 -5.92
C THR A 377 -21.06 1.90 -7.15
N LEU A 378 -20.87 1.27 -8.33
CA LEU A 378 -21.56 1.60 -9.56
C LEU A 378 -21.81 0.34 -10.40
N ARG A 379 -23.08 -0.05 -10.57
CA ARG A 379 -23.52 -1.16 -11.42
C ARG A 379 -24.96 -0.98 -11.88
N ALA A 380 -25.40 -1.84 -12.80
CA ALA A 380 -26.80 -1.89 -13.20
C ALA A 380 -27.73 -2.10 -11.99
N GLY A 381 -28.86 -1.42 -11.99
CA GLY A 381 -29.84 -1.41 -10.89
C GLY A 381 -29.66 -0.27 -9.89
N PHE A 382 -28.49 0.38 -9.83
CA PHE A 382 -28.24 1.47 -8.89
C PHE A 382 -28.91 2.76 -9.35
N ILE A 383 -29.39 3.53 -8.38
CA ILE A 383 -29.94 4.87 -8.56
C ILE A 383 -28.87 5.87 -8.20
N VAL A 384 -28.52 6.73 -9.18
CA VAL A 384 -27.45 7.72 -9.06
C VAL A 384 -27.89 9.07 -9.61
N PRO A 385 -27.35 10.20 -9.13
CA PRO A 385 -27.60 11.48 -9.73
C PRO A 385 -26.89 11.60 -11.08
N ALA A 386 -27.53 12.27 -12.03
CA ALA A 386 -26.99 12.53 -13.35
C ALA A 386 -27.36 13.94 -13.83
N LEU A 387 -26.40 14.61 -14.45
CA LEU A 387 -26.59 15.94 -15.03
C LEU A 387 -27.00 15.83 -16.51
N VAL A 388 -28.09 16.48 -16.92
CA VAL A 388 -28.48 16.59 -18.34
C VAL A 388 -27.50 17.50 -19.05
N THR A 389 -26.71 16.95 -19.96
CA THR A 389 -25.70 17.71 -20.72
C THR A 389 -26.20 18.21 -22.08
N ARG A 390 -27.05 17.43 -22.71
CA ARG A 390 -27.62 17.78 -24.05
C ARG A 390 -28.90 17.02 -24.30
N ILE A 391 -29.86 17.70 -24.88
CA ILE A 391 -31.15 17.14 -25.32
C ILE A 391 -31.18 16.99 -26.83
N ARG A 392 -31.68 15.85 -27.32
CA ARG A 392 -31.94 15.54 -28.72
C ARG A 392 -33.37 15.03 -28.90
N ASP A 393 -33.86 14.94 -30.13
CA ASP A 393 -35.24 14.53 -30.42
C ASP A 393 -35.65 13.18 -29.81
N LYS A 394 -34.75 12.21 -29.81
CA LYS A 394 -35.02 10.82 -29.37
C LYS A 394 -34.35 10.42 -28.06
N ASN A 395 -33.38 11.17 -27.58
CA ASN A 395 -32.62 10.86 -26.38
C ASN A 395 -32.08 12.13 -25.71
N ALA A 396 -31.85 12.05 -24.39
CA ALA A 396 -31.05 13.02 -23.65
C ALA A 396 -29.71 12.39 -23.26
N MET A 397 -28.63 13.17 -23.41
CA MET A 397 -27.32 12.82 -22.96
C MET A 397 -27.14 13.32 -21.52
N LEU A 398 -26.71 12.43 -20.66
CA LEU A 398 -26.46 12.69 -19.26
C LEU A 398 -24.99 12.48 -18.94
N ARG A 399 -24.57 13.01 -17.81
CA ARG A 399 -23.27 12.73 -17.22
C ARG A 399 -23.45 12.39 -15.74
N LEU A 400 -22.93 11.24 -15.34
CA LEU A 400 -22.88 10.81 -13.95
C LEU A 400 -21.81 11.60 -13.19
N ASP A 401 -21.91 11.68 -11.87
CA ASP A 401 -20.93 12.39 -11.01
C ASP A 401 -19.50 11.85 -11.17
N CYS A 402 -19.36 10.56 -11.42
CA CYS A 402 -18.06 9.93 -11.69
C CYS A 402 -17.47 10.25 -13.09
N GLY A 403 -18.16 11.07 -13.89
CA GLY A 403 -17.73 11.50 -15.21
C GLY A 403 -18.13 10.57 -16.36
N VAL A 404 -18.79 9.45 -16.09
CA VAL A 404 -19.30 8.52 -17.11
C VAL A 404 -20.44 9.19 -17.89
N ASP A 405 -20.37 9.13 -19.21
CA ASP A 405 -21.45 9.61 -20.07
C ASP A 405 -22.61 8.59 -20.06
N ALA A 406 -23.84 9.09 -20.01
CA ALA A 406 -25.02 8.22 -19.99
C ALA A 406 -26.08 8.69 -20.99
N MET A 407 -26.93 7.78 -21.40
CA MET A 407 -28.03 8.06 -22.32
C MET A 407 -29.38 7.73 -21.67
N LEU A 408 -30.33 8.61 -21.88
CA LEU A 408 -31.71 8.47 -21.49
C LEU A 408 -32.59 8.50 -22.75
N ALA A 409 -33.07 7.35 -23.18
CA ALA A 409 -33.95 7.24 -24.31
C ALA A 409 -35.34 7.82 -23.99
N ILE A 410 -36.06 8.39 -24.95
CA ILE A 410 -37.38 9.02 -24.75
C ILE A 410 -38.38 8.07 -24.05
N GLN A 411 -38.32 6.79 -24.37
CA GLN A 411 -39.16 5.74 -23.76
C GLN A 411 -38.84 5.44 -22.29
N ASN A 412 -37.70 5.89 -21.79
CA ASN A 412 -37.20 5.66 -20.42
C ASN A 412 -37.30 6.92 -19.53
N ILE A 413 -37.90 8.01 -20.05
CA ILE A 413 -38.02 9.26 -19.29
C ILE A 413 -39.22 9.25 -18.37
N ALA A 414 -40.40 8.81 -18.85
CA ALA A 414 -41.61 8.73 -18.03
C ALA A 414 -42.42 7.47 -18.34
N ASP A 415 -43.34 7.14 -17.46
CA ASP A 415 -44.25 5.98 -17.63
C ASP A 415 -45.31 6.25 -18.69
N SER A 416 -45.63 7.51 -18.96
CA SER A 416 -46.56 7.95 -20.02
C SER A 416 -45.82 8.30 -21.32
N LYS A 417 -46.54 8.28 -22.46
CA LYS A 417 -45.97 8.72 -23.73
C LYS A 417 -45.70 10.23 -23.72
N ILE A 418 -44.50 10.59 -24.09
CA ILE A 418 -44.00 11.97 -24.14
C ILE A 418 -43.98 12.45 -25.60
N GLY A 419 -44.40 13.70 -25.84
CA GLY A 419 -44.35 14.36 -27.16
C GLY A 419 -42.92 14.79 -27.51
N ALA A 420 -42.31 15.59 -26.67
CA ALA A 420 -40.92 16.04 -26.84
C ALA A 420 -40.17 15.95 -25.49
N ILE A 421 -38.88 15.65 -25.54
CA ILE A 421 -38.05 15.54 -24.32
C ILE A 421 -37.87 16.91 -23.65
N SER A 422 -37.81 17.98 -24.46
CA SER A 422 -37.70 19.36 -23.98
C SER A 422 -38.87 19.85 -23.13
N ASP A 423 -40.03 19.16 -23.20
CA ASP A 423 -41.21 19.51 -22.41
C ASP A 423 -41.05 19.09 -20.92
N ILE A 424 -40.17 18.10 -20.66
CA ILE A 424 -40.00 17.51 -19.33
C ILE A 424 -38.61 17.79 -18.73
N LEU A 425 -37.57 17.82 -19.60
CA LEU A 425 -36.18 17.97 -19.18
C LEU A 425 -35.58 19.25 -19.70
N SER A 426 -34.68 19.84 -18.91
CA SER A 426 -33.89 21.01 -19.30
C SER A 426 -32.40 20.69 -19.24
N GLU A 427 -31.60 21.25 -20.16
CA GLU A 427 -30.15 21.15 -20.10
C GLU A 427 -29.62 21.81 -18.80
N GLY A 428 -28.67 21.20 -18.15
CA GLY A 428 -28.15 21.60 -16.83
C GLY A 428 -28.96 21.13 -15.62
N GLN A 429 -30.09 20.40 -15.83
CA GLN A 429 -30.89 19.83 -14.77
C GLN A 429 -30.22 18.56 -14.22
N THR A 430 -30.24 18.38 -12.89
CA THR A 430 -29.82 17.14 -12.21
C THR A 430 -31.02 16.25 -11.97
N LEU A 431 -30.90 14.97 -12.34
CA LEU A 431 -31.93 13.94 -12.22
C LEU A 431 -31.44 12.77 -11.40
N GLN A 432 -32.34 12.08 -10.71
CA GLN A 432 -32.08 10.73 -10.24
C GLN A 432 -32.38 9.74 -11.36
N VAL A 433 -31.42 8.89 -11.68
CA VAL A 433 -31.57 7.89 -12.74
C VAL A 433 -31.15 6.52 -12.25
N LYS A 434 -31.88 5.49 -12.68
CA LYS A 434 -31.50 4.09 -12.44
C LYS A 434 -30.71 3.59 -13.65
N ILE A 435 -29.56 2.98 -13.39
CA ILE A 435 -28.70 2.41 -14.42
C ILE A 435 -29.32 1.10 -14.92
N LEU A 436 -29.64 1.02 -16.19
CA LEU A 436 -30.11 -0.20 -16.83
C LEU A 436 -28.96 -1.09 -17.30
N ARG A 437 -27.94 -0.47 -17.89
CA ARG A 437 -26.76 -1.14 -18.41
C ARG A 437 -25.54 -0.23 -18.26
N LEU A 438 -24.40 -0.81 -17.86
CA LEU A 438 -23.11 -0.13 -17.75
C LEU A 438 -22.11 -0.82 -18.68
N GLU A 439 -21.59 -0.10 -19.69
CA GLU A 439 -20.52 -0.54 -20.58
C GLU A 439 -19.20 0.11 -20.15
N LYS A 440 -18.46 -0.57 -19.28
CA LYS A 440 -17.21 -0.06 -18.69
C LYS A 440 -16.15 0.24 -19.74
N GLU A 441 -16.01 -0.60 -20.76
CA GLU A 441 -15.05 -0.40 -21.84
C GLU A 441 -15.29 0.90 -22.61
N LYS A 442 -16.53 1.32 -22.73
CA LYS A 442 -16.90 2.56 -23.43
C LYS A 442 -17.11 3.74 -22.50
N PHE A 443 -17.05 3.55 -21.20
CA PHE A 443 -17.42 4.55 -20.19
C PHE A 443 -18.80 5.14 -20.46
N PHE A 444 -19.76 4.25 -20.67
CA PHE A 444 -21.10 4.63 -21.10
C PHE A 444 -22.17 3.84 -20.35
N ALA A 445 -23.28 4.50 -19.99
CA ALA A 445 -24.40 3.88 -19.29
C ALA A 445 -25.73 4.16 -20.00
N ASP A 446 -26.62 3.18 -20.04
CA ASP A 446 -28.02 3.36 -20.38
C ASP A 446 -28.82 3.52 -19.10
N CYS A 447 -29.68 4.54 -19.04
CA CYS A 447 -30.40 4.91 -17.83
C CYS A 447 -31.90 5.03 -18.04
N THR A 448 -32.66 5.00 -16.95
CA THR A 448 -34.07 5.31 -16.89
C THR A 448 -34.38 6.25 -15.73
N CYS A 449 -35.33 7.16 -15.92
CA CYS A 449 -35.87 7.99 -14.84
C CYS A 449 -37.39 7.80 -14.66
N LYS A 450 -37.94 6.69 -15.15
CA LYS A 450 -39.33 6.32 -14.91
C LYS A 450 -39.64 6.25 -13.42
N GLU A 451 -40.75 6.84 -13.01
CA GLU A 451 -41.16 6.85 -11.61
C GLU A 451 -41.43 5.43 -11.08
N SER A 452 -42.03 4.55 -11.93
CA SER A 452 -42.23 3.15 -11.62
C SER A 452 -40.95 2.40 -11.25
N GLU A 453 -39.83 2.68 -11.93
CA GLU A 453 -38.53 2.06 -11.69
C GLU A 453 -37.78 2.65 -10.49
N LEU A 454 -37.99 3.95 -10.23
CA LEU A 454 -37.34 4.65 -9.12
C LEU A 454 -38.02 4.40 -7.77
N ARG A 455 -39.34 4.17 -7.74
CA ARG A 455 -40.13 3.97 -6.50
C ARG A 455 -39.67 2.82 -5.63
N HIS A 456 -39.13 1.77 -6.24
CA HIS A 456 -38.64 0.59 -5.50
C HIS A 456 -37.28 0.81 -4.84
N GLY A 457 -36.61 1.93 -5.17
CA GLY A 457 -35.27 2.20 -4.70
C GLY A 457 -34.24 1.20 -5.23
N ASP A 458 -33.06 1.20 -4.65
CA ASP A 458 -31.94 0.32 -5.01
C ASP A 458 -31.32 -0.39 -3.78
N LEU A 459 -32.05 -0.45 -2.67
CA LEU A 459 -31.55 -1.03 -1.42
C LEU A 459 -31.13 -2.50 -1.57
N GLN A 460 -31.90 -3.29 -2.33
CA GLN A 460 -31.56 -4.69 -2.56
C GLN A 460 -30.28 -4.83 -3.39
N GLU A 461 -30.14 -4.00 -4.41
CA GLU A 461 -28.96 -3.97 -5.27
C GLU A 461 -27.71 -3.50 -4.53
N ARG A 462 -27.85 -2.59 -3.55
CA ARG A 462 -26.74 -2.11 -2.71
C ARG A 462 -26.37 -3.06 -1.58
N MET A 463 -27.25 -3.99 -1.20
CA MET A 463 -26.92 -4.98 -0.19
C MET A 463 -25.81 -5.91 -0.69
N LEU A 464 -24.72 -5.96 0.07
CA LEU A 464 -23.67 -6.94 -0.16
C LEU A 464 -24.20 -8.34 0.22
N PRO A 465 -23.81 -9.39 -0.52
CA PRO A 465 -24.10 -10.75 -0.09
C PRO A 465 -23.52 -10.98 1.31
N PRO A 466 -24.20 -11.75 2.17
CA PRO A 466 -23.70 -12.04 3.50
C PRO A 466 -22.32 -12.69 3.40
N ASP A 467 -21.39 -12.18 4.19
CA ASP A 467 -20.03 -12.74 4.26
C ASP A 467 -20.09 -14.15 4.85
N ARG A 468 -19.71 -15.15 4.07
CA ARG A 468 -19.68 -16.55 4.50
C ARG A 468 -18.63 -16.84 5.56
N MET A 469 -17.65 -15.97 5.70
CA MET A 469 -16.56 -16.09 6.68
C MET A 469 -16.84 -15.28 7.94
N PHE A 470 -17.95 -14.53 7.99
CA PHE A 470 -18.34 -13.77 9.17
C PHE A 470 -18.88 -14.70 10.26
N ASP A 471 -18.21 -14.70 11.39
CA ASP A 471 -18.61 -15.43 12.59
C ASP A 471 -19.17 -14.46 13.64
N GLN A 472 -20.48 -14.47 13.82
CA GLN A 472 -21.17 -13.63 14.79
C GLN A 472 -20.69 -13.91 16.23
N TYR A 473 -20.38 -15.15 16.56
CA TYR A 473 -19.92 -15.53 17.90
C TYR A 473 -18.54 -14.93 18.22
N GLU A 474 -17.61 -14.99 17.28
CA GLU A 474 -16.28 -14.38 17.44
C GLU A 474 -16.38 -12.85 17.56
N GLU A 475 -17.24 -12.20 16.78
CA GLU A 475 -17.48 -10.75 16.86
C GLU A 475 -18.06 -10.37 18.23
N ASP A 476 -19.06 -11.06 18.71
CA ASP A 476 -19.67 -10.81 20.02
C ASP A 476 -18.68 -11.06 21.15
N ARG A 477 -17.84 -12.08 21.03
CA ARG A 477 -16.76 -12.37 21.96
C ARG A 477 -15.72 -11.25 22.00
N ALA A 478 -15.28 -10.78 20.83
CA ALA A 478 -14.34 -9.66 20.72
C ALA A 478 -14.93 -8.38 21.31
N ARG A 479 -16.18 -8.07 20.99
CA ARG A 479 -16.92 -6.90 21.53
C ARG A 479 -17.03 -6.96 23.05
N ASN A 480 -17.35 -8.12 23.61
CA ASN A 480 -17.42 -8.33 25.05
C ASN A 480 -16.06 -8.18 25.74
N GLN A 481 -14.98 -8.65 25.11
CA GLN A 481 -13.62 -8.47 25.63
C GLN A 481 -13.21 -6.99 25.66
N ILE A 482 -13.53 -6.22 24.60
CA ILE A 482 -13.26 -4.78 24.52
C ILE A 482 -14.04 -4.05 25.62
N ASN A 483 -15.33 -4.34 25.76
CA ASN A 483 -16.18 -3.73 26.78
C ASN A 483 -15.68 -4.05 28.21
N THR A 484 -15.17 -5.24 28.42
CA THR A 484 -14.59 -5.65 29.72
C THR A 484 -13.28 -4.91 30.00
N LYS A 485 -12.43 -4.71 28.97
CA LYS A 485 -11.18 -3.93 29.10
C LYS A 485 -11.47 -2.45 29.37
N VAL A 486 -12.44 -1.85 28.67
CA VAL A 486 -12.87 -0.46 28.88
C VAL A 486 -13.42 -0.27 30.31
N LYS A 487 -14.26 -1.20 30.80
CA LYS A 487 -14.74 -1.18 32.18
C LYS A 487 -13.60 -1.28 33.22
N LYS A 488 -12.58 -2.10 32.97
CA LYS A 488 -11.39 -2.23 33.83
C LYS A 488 -10.52 -0.96 33.81
N GLN A 489 -10.41 -0.28 32.69
CA GLN A 489 -9.64 0.98 32.57
C GLN A 489 -10.28 2.15 33.34
N ASN A 490 -11.59 2.14 33.54
CA ASN A 490 -12.29 3.17 34.31
C ASN A 490 -12.25 2.94 35.82
N PHE A 491 -11.68 1.84 36.29
CA PHE A 491 -11.50 1.55 37.70
C PHE A 491 -10.15 2.07 38.19
N VAL A 492 -10.18 3.14 38.98
CA VAL A 492 -8.99 3.68 39.65
C VAL A 492 -9.06 3.35 41.12
N ALA A 493 -8.09 2.56 41.61
CA ALA A 493 -7.95 2.24 43.03
C ALA A 493 -7.65 3.52 43.82
N ARG A 494 -8.29 3.69 44.99
CA ARG A 494 -8.15 4.88 45.85
C ARG A 494 -7.65 4.49 47.22
N LYS A 495 -6.91 5.40 47.84
CA LYS A 495 -6.52 5.32 49.25
C LYS A 495 -7.51 6.14 50.09
N ILE A 496 -8.60 5.51 50.54
CA ILE A 496 -9.56 6.10 51.46
C ILE A 496 -9.52 5.31 52.75
N ASN A 497 -9.21 5.99 53.87
CA ASN A 497 -9.11 5.38 55.18
C ASN A 497 -10.48 5.37 55.88
N HIS A 498 -11.37 4.48 55.46
CA HIS A 498 -12.68 4.28 56.07
C HIS A 498 -12.99 2.79 56.18
N PRO A 499 -13.51 2.28 57.33
CA PRO A 499 -13.72 0.87 57.55
C PRO A 499 -14.66 0.18 56.54
N LEU A 500 -15.61 0.91 56.02
CA LEU A 500 -16.57 0.42 55.01
C LEU A 500 -16.11 0.62 53.56
N PHE A 501 -14.95 1.29 53.37
CA PHE A 501 -14.43 1.50 52.02
C PHE A 501 -13.57 0.32 51.56
N LYS A 502 -13.84 -0.18 50.37
CA LYS A 502 -13.02 -1.19 49.70
C LYS A 502 -12.83 -0.89 48.23
N ASN A 503 -11.61 -1.07 47.75
CA ASN A 503 -11.28 -0.95 46.32
C ASN A 503 -11.78 -2.20 45.57
N MET A 504 -13.03 -2.21 45.15
CA MET A 504 -13.65 -3.32 44.43
C MET A 504 -14.66 -2.85 43.42
N MET A 505 -14.93 -3.65 42.42
CA MET A 505 -15.96 -3.38 41.43
C MET A 505 -17.36 -3.75 41.92
N SER A 506 -18.40 -3.39 41.14
CA SER A 506 -19.79 -3.65 41.49
C SER A 506 -20.09 -5.13 41.73
N GLU A 507 -19.56 -6.00 40.89
CA GLU A 507 -19.76 -7.46 40.97
C GLU A 507 -19.01 -8.09 42.15
N GLU A 508 -17.84 -7.55 42.50
CA GLU A 508 -17.07 -7.98 43.65
C GLU A 508 -17.75 -7.52 44.95
N ALA A 509 -18.36 -6.34 44.93
CA ALA A 509 -19.09 -5.80 46.07
C ALA A 509 -20.36 -6.63 46.39
N THR A 510 -21.10 -7.08 45.38
CA THR A 510 -22.23 -7.98 45.58
C THR A 510 -21.81 -9.34 46.12
N LYS A 511 -20.72 -9.91 45.59
CA LYS A 511 -20.14 -11.17 46.14
C LYS A 511 -19.66 -11.00 47.57
N TYR A 512 -19.01 -9.87 47.86
CA TYR A 512 -18.55 -9.57 49.22
C TYR A 512 -19.69 -9.43 50.23
N LEU A 513 -20.83 -8.88 49.80
CA LEU A 513 -22.02 -8.70 50.63
C LEU A 513 -22.93 -9.95 50.67
N ALA A 514 -22.69 -10.97 49.85
CA ALA A 514 -23.49 -12.18 49.81
C ALA A 514 -23.54 -12.88 51.17
N ASP A 515 -22.38 -12.99 51.85
CA ASP A 515 -22.22 -13.63 53.16
C ASP A 515 -22.47 -12.67 54.35
N LYS A 516 -22.91 -11.44 54.11
CA LYS A 516 -23.19 -10.43 55.10
C LYS A 516 -24.65 -10.32 55.46
N SER A 517 -24.94 -9.66 56.60
CA SER A 517 -26.31 -9.48 57.07
C SER A 517 -27.10 -8.47 56.20
N ARG A 518 -28.43 -8.59 56.21
CA ARG A 518 -29.31 -7.60 55.58
C ARG A 518 -29.05 -6.20 56.20
N GLY A 519 -28.86 -5.18 55.35
CA GLY A 519 -28.53 -3.82 55.75
C GLY A 519 -27.04 -3.51 55.71
N ASP A 520 -26.14 -4.51 55.56
CA ASP A 520 -24.72 -4.27 55.40
C ASP A 520 -24.42 -3.58 54.10
N LEU A 521 -23.42 -2.71 54.11
CA LEU A 521 -23.03 -1.90 52.95
C LEU A 521 -21.53 -1.85 52.76
N VAL A 522 -21.12 -1.55 51.53
CA VAL A 522 -19.73 -1.28 51.18
C VAL A 522 -19.65 -0.02 50.30
N ILE A 523 -18.70 0.83 50.61
CA ILE A 523 -18.36 2.02 49.81
C ILE A 523 -17.24 1.63 48.86
N ARG A 524 -17.37 1.93 47.60
CA ARG A 524 -16.40 1.57 46.56
C ARG A 524 -16.19 2.70 45.53
N PRO A 525 -15.12 2.65 44.74
CA PRO A 525 -14.96 3.56 43.59
C PRO A 525 -16.13 3.43 42.62
N SER A 526 -16.57 4.55 42.07
CA SER A 526 -17.60 4.58 41.03
C SER A 526 -16.98 4.40 39.64
N ALA A 527 -17.68 3.78 38.73
CA ALA A 527 -17.32 3.71 37.31
C ALA A 527 -17.52 5.06 36.56
N LYS A 528 -18.17 6.06 37.21
CA LYS A 528 -18.42 7.39 36.62
C LYS A 528 -17.22 8.33 36.65
N GLY A 529 -16.15 8.00 37.34
CA GLY A 529 -14.93 8.82 37.38
C GLY A 529 -14.27 8.87 38.76
N VAL A 530 -13.13 9.56 38.83
CA VAL A 530 -12.30 9.66 40.04
C VAL A 530 -13.00 10.44 41.17
N ASP A 531 -13.88 11.36 40.83
CA ASP A 531 -14.57 12.23 41.77
C ASP A 531 -15.89 11.62 42.32
N HIS A 532 -16.18 10.37 41.97
CA HIS A 532 -17.42 9.70 42.33
C HIS A 532 -17.18 8.45 43.17
N LEU A 533 -17.98 8.28 44.22
CA LEU A 533 -18.07 7.04 45.00
C LEU A 533 -19.41 6.36 44.79
N ALA A 534 -19.43 5.06 44.91
CA ALA A 534 -20.62 4.26 44.86
C ALA A 534 -20.79 3.48 46.16
N VAL A 535 -22.01 3.41 46.67
CA VAL A 535 -22.36 2.58 47.84
C VAL A 535 -23.23 1.42 47.36
N THR A 536 -22.85 0.22 47.75
CA THR A 536 -23.64 -1.00 47.51
C THR A 536 -24.19 -1.49 48.86
N VAL A 537 -25.50 -1.73 48.94
CA VAL A 537 -26.22 -2.16 50.16
C VAL A 537 -26.95 -3.45 49.86
N LYS A 538 -26.84 -4.43 50.76
CA LYS A 538 -27.66 -5.67 50.73
C LYS A 538 -29.06 -5.39 51.32
N ILE A 539 -30.09 -5.46 50.51
CA ILE A 539 -31.49 -5.22 50.94
C ILE A 539 -32.17 -6.55 51.36
N ALA A 540 -31.94 -7.60 50.61
CA ALA A 540 -32.45 -8.95 50.90
C ALA A 540 -31.47 -9.98 50.32
N ASP A 541 -31.71 -11.26 50.54
CA ASP A 541 -30.91 -12.29 49.91
C ASP A 541 -31.04 -12.17 48.40
N ASP A 542 -29.88 -12.10 47.73
CA ASP A 542 -29.73 -11.87 46.29
C ASP A 542 -30.24 -10.52 45.74
N LEU A 543 -30.62 -9.56 46.61
CA LEU A 543 -31.08 -8.24 46.20
C LEU A 543 -30.15 -7.14 46.73
N TYR A 544 -29.48 -6.43 45.80
CA TYR A 544 -28.53 -5.37 46.10
C TYR A 544 -28.96 -4.09 45.44
N LYS A 545 -28.76 -2.95 46.11
CA LYS A 545 -29.00 -1.62 45.56
C LYS A 545 -27.72 -0.81 45.52
N HIS A 546 -27.47 -0.17 44.37
CA HIS A 546 -26.28 0.64 44.14
C HIS A 546 -26.64 2.11 44.09
N TYR A 547 -25.97 2.93 44.88
CA TYR A 547 -26.14 4.37 44.90
C TYR A 547 -24.81 5.02 44.45
N GLY A 548 -24.88 6.00 43.54
CA GLY A 548 -23.72 6.81 43.13
C GLY A 548 -23.91 8.26 43.66
N LYS A 549 -22.85 8.85 44.20
CA LYS A 549 -22.84 10.28 44.60
C LYS A 549 -21.54 10.93 44.18
N ASP A 550 -21.66 12.24 43.85
CA ASP A 550 -20.53 13.13 43.56
C ASP A 550 -19.87 13.58 44.88
N LEU A 551 -18.56 13.70 44.87
CA LEU A 551 -17.75 14.15 46.01
C LEU A 551 -17.55 15.66 45.93
N GLU A 552 -18.46 16.43 46.53
CA GLU A 552 -18.15 17.81 46.96
C GLU A 552 -17.61 17.77 48.40
N ALA A 553 -16.62 18.62 48.69
CA ALA A 553 -15.74 18.54 49.87
C ALA A 553 -16.42 18.58 51.28
N GLU A 554 -17.72 18.88 51.37
CA GLU A 554 -18.49 18.93 52.63
C GLU A 554 -19.26 17.64 53.00
N VAL A 555 -19.14 16.58 52.22
CA VAL A 555 -20.10 15.45 52.24
C VAL A 555 -19.62 14.29 53.16
N TYR A 556 -18.38 14.34 53.66
CA TYR A 556 -17.85 13.24 54.50
C TYR A 556 -18.66 12.97 55.78
N VAL A 557 -19.30 13.99 56.35
CA VAL A 557 -20.12 13.90 57.57
C VAL A 557 -21.57 13.49 57.27
N ARG A 558 -22.11 13.83 56.11
CA ARG A 558 -23.52 13.55 55.74
C ARG A 558 -23.79 12.16 55.21
N ILE A 559 -22.78 11.45 54.67
CA ILE A 559 -22.98 10.06 54.19
C ILE A 559 -23.25 9.11 55.35
N THR A 560 -22.58 9.25 56.48
CA THR A 560 -22.83 8.45 57.66
C THR A 560 -24.22 8.73 58.25
N THR A 561 -24.68 9.95 58.26
CA THR A 561 -26.00 10.33 58.78
C THR A 561 -27.16 9.93 57.85
N LEU A 562 -26.99 10.03 56.51
CA LEU A 562 -28.04 9.69 55.55
C LEU A 562 -28.22 8.16 55.39
N VAL A 563 -27.16 7.40 55.58
CA VAL A 563 -27.21 5.92 55.56
C VAL A 563 -27.83 5.37 56.84
N LEU A 564 -27.54 5.98 57.97
CA LEU A 564 -28.12 5.62 59.28
C LEU A 564 -29.64 6.00 59.34
N THR A 565 -30.05 7.12 58.75
CA THR A 565 -31.46 7.55 58.72
C THR A 565 -32.29 6.74 57.74
N ASN A 566 -31.75 6.37 56.56
CA ASN A 566 -32.44 5.52 55.58
C ASN A 566 -32.47 4.05 55.97
N ALA A 567 -31.48 3.54 56.72
CA ALA A 567 -31.53 2.18 57.30
C ALA A 567 -32.63 2.07 58.36
N SER A 568 -32.94 3.14 59.07
CA SER A 568 -34.03 3.20 60.06
C SER A 568 -35.42 3.33 59.43
N LEU A 569 -35.54 3.83 58.19
CA LEU A 569 -36.80 3.97 57.45
C LEU A 569 -37.18 2.74 56.63
N ILE A 570 -36.30 1.75 56.49
CA ILE A 570 -36.59 0.45 55.86
C ILE A 570 -37.01 -0.61 56.92
N LEU A 571 -37.01 -0.26 58.17
CA LEU A 571 -37.49 -1.09 59.31
C LEU A 571 -38.87 -0.71 59.79
N LEU A 572 -39.57 0.18 59.11
CA LEU A 572 -41.00 0.41 59.14
C LEU A 572 -41.56 0.17 57.74
#